data_303fa23a799b3c147ca0a67ae8509890
#
_entry.id   303fa23a799b3c147ca0a67ae8509890
#
_cell.length_a   1.000
_cell.length_b   1.000
_cell.length_c   1.000
_cell.angle_alpha   90.00
_cell.angle_beta   90.00
_cell.angle_gamma   90.00
#
_symmetry.space_group_name_H-M   'P 1'
#
loop_
_entity.id
_entity.type
_entity.pdbx_description
1 polymer ?
#
loop_
_entity_poly.entity_id
_entity_poly.type
_entity_poly.pdbx_seq_one_letter_code
_entity_poly.pdbx_strand_id
1 'polypeptide(L)'
;SRGVIYDRNMNVLATSATVETVFIDPNEIATEMKDPANSNLLDHIARGLSEILDVETSFIYEQASDTAYRYKVIRRKISEELADQVREFINENEIKGVYLETDAQRYYPYSSLAAQVLGFVSSDNVGSEGLEAYYDSMLQGTAGKVVTSKGNYGSEMLYTYEKYYDASDGSSLI
;
A
#
# COMPACT_ATOMS: atom_id res chain seq x y z
N SER A 1 5.19 11.61 2.73
CA SER A 1 5.51 11.54 1.29
C SER A 1 6.97 11.90 1.05
N ARG A 2 7.57 11.40 -0.04
CA ARG A 2 8.95 11.74 -0.45
C ARG A 2 8.98 13.11 -1.10
N GLY A 3 9.97 13.96 -0.75
CA GLY A 3 10.11 15.33 -1.24
C GLY A 3 10.26 15.42 -2.77
N VAL A 4 9.85 16.54 -3.35
CA VAL A 4 9.90 16.79 -4.79
C VAL A 4 11.32 17.22 -5.19
N ILE A 5 11.79 16.82 -6.38
CA ILE A 5 13.03 17.32 -6.97
C ILE A 5 12.63 18.28 -8.11
N TYR A 6 13.14 19.50 -8.05
CA TYR A 6 12.96 20.55 -9.06
C TYR A 6 14.25 20.85 -9.79
N ASP A 7 14.13 21.42 -10.96
CA ASP A 7 15.24 22.14 -11.59
C ASP A 7 15.32 23.59 -11.06
N ARG A 8 16.36 24.33 -11.47
CA ARG A 8 16.54 25.75 -11.12
C ARG A 8 15.39 26.67 -11.55
N ASN A 9 14.54 26.23 -12.47
CA ASN A 9 13.37 26.98 -12.96
C ASN A 9 12.07 26.49 -12.31
N MET A 10 12.15 25.66 -11.26
CA MET A 10 11.02 25.06 -10.55
C MET A 10 10.19 24.09 -11.38
N ASN A 11 10.74 23.52 -12.47
CA ASN A 11 10.10 22.40 -13.15
C ASN A 11 10.28 21.12 -12.32
N VAL A 12 9.21 20.34 -12.20
CA VAL A 12 9.21 19.10 -11.41
C VAL A 12 9.98 18.02 -12.18
N LEU A 13 11.11 17.58 -11.63
CA LEU A 13 11.92 16.48 -12.18
C LEU A 13 11.57 15.13 -11.59
N ALA A 14 11.17 15.09 -10.31
CA ALA A 14 10.67 13.89 -9.64
C ALA A 14 9.65 14.28 -8.58
N THR A 15 8.51 13.54 -8.54
CA THR A 15 7.44 13.73 -7.56
C THR A 15 6.89 12.38 -7.12
N SER A 16 6.21 12.36 -5.97
CA SER A 16 5.49 11.18 -5.49
C SER A 16 3.99 11.39 -5.60
N ALA A 17 3.28 10.37 -6.05
CA ALA A 17 1.82 10.32 -6.00
C ALA A 17 1.38 9.23 -5.05
N THR A 18 0.26 9.45 -4.38
CA THR A 18 -0.41 8.45 -3.58
C THR A 18 -1.02 7.39 -4.49
N VAL A 19 -0.77 6.15 -4.20
CA VAL A 19 -1.33 4.97 -4.85
C VAL A 19 -1.78 4.01 -3.77
N GLU A 20 -2.45 2.93 -4.13
CA GLU A 20 -2.90 1.95 -3.16
C GLU A 20 -2.48 0.53 -3.54
N THR A 21 -2.34 -0.31 -2.53
CA THR A 21 -2.05 -1.73 -2.66
C THR A 21 -3.23 -2.51 -2.12
N VAL A 22 -3.77 -3.41 -2.93
CA VAL A 22 -4.83 -4.34 -2.51
C VAL A 22 -4.20 -5.60 -1.98
N PHE A 23 -4.62 -5.99 -0.78
CA PHE A 23 -4.22 -7.25 -0.16
C PHE A 23 -5.42 -7.98 0.45
N ILE A 24 -5.25 -9.26 0.69
CA ILE A 24 -6.23 -10.10 1.37
C ILE A 24 -5.67 -10.64 2.69
N ASP A 25 -6.57 -10.92 3.63
CA ASP A 25 -6.31 -11.73 4.84
C ASP A 25 -6.86 -13.14 4.64
N PRO A 26 -6.03 -14.12 4.21
CA PRO A 26 -6.48 -15.50 3.97
C PRO A 26 -7.08 -16.17 5.21
N ASN A 27 -6.57 -15.83 6.39
CA ASN A 27 -7.06 -16.39 7.65
C ASN A 27 -8.47 -15.90 7.98
N GLU A 28 -8.74 -14.61 7.75
CA GLU A 28 -10.06 -14.02 7.96
C GLU A 28 -11.06 -14.58 6.96
N ILE A 29 -10.72 -14.63 5.65
CA ILE A 29 -11.57 -15.24 4.62
C ILE A 29 -11.93 -16.68 5.00
N ALA A 30 -10.94 -17.50 5.37
CA ALA A 30 -11.18 -18.88 5.78
C ALA A 30 -12.05 -18.99 7.06
N THR A 31 -11.99 -17.98 7.94
CA THR A 31 -12.80 -17.93 9.15
C THR A 31 -14.24 -17.55 8.83
N GLU A 32 -14.47 -16.56 7.99
CA GLU A 32 -15.81 -16.16 7.52
C GLU A 32 -16.50 -17.30 6.75
N MET A 33 -15.76 -18.06 5.95
CA MET A 33 -16.28 -19.21 5.19
C MET A 33 -16.73 -20.40 6.06
N LYS A 34 -16.45 -20.39 7.36
CA LYS A 34 -17.01 -21.40 8.29
C LYS A 34 -18.52 -21.20 8.50
N ASP A 35 -19.02 -20.02 8.27
CA ASP A 35 -20.45 -19.76 8.20
C ASP A 35 -20.98 -20.29 6.85
N PRO A 36 -21.99 -21.20 6.84
CA PRO A 36 -22.59 -21.69 5.60
C PRO A 36 -23.14 -20.60 4.69
N ALA A 37 -23.54 -19.46 5.24
CA ALA A 37 -24.00 -18.30 4.47
C ALA A 37 -22.89 -17.72 3.59
N ASN A 38 -21.64 -17.84 4.01
CA ASN A 38 -20.45 -17.28 3.36
C ASN A 38 -19.64 -18.34 2.58
N SER A 39 -20.19 -19.50 2.33
CA SER A 39 -19.47 -20.62 1.67
C SER A 39 -18.87 -20.26 0.30
N ASN A 40 -19.45 -19.29 -0.40
CA ASN A 40 -18.99 -18.80 -1.71
C ASN A 40 -18.15 -17.51 -1.65
N LEU A 41 -17.77 -17.07 -0.45
CA LEU A 41 -17.08 -15.77 -0.26
C LEU A 41 -15.80 -15.68 -1.09
N LEU A 42 -14.95 -16.71 -1.06
CA LEU A 42 -13.70 -16.69 -1.83
C LEU A 42 -13.94 -16.65 -3.34
N ASP A 43 -14.93 -17.37 -3.85
CA ASP A 43 -15.30 -17.33 -5.28
C ASP A 43 -15.77 -15.92 -5.68
N HIS A 44 -16.52 -15.28 -4.80
CA HIS A 44 -17.02 -13.93 -5.02
C HIS A 44 -15.88 -12.91 -5.01
N ILE A 45 -14.97 -12.98 -4.04
CA ILE A 45 -13.77 -12.18 -3.96
C ILE A 45 -12.90 -12.38 -5.22
N ALA A 46 -12.63 -13.65 -5.59
CA ALA A 46 -11.76 -13.96 -6.71
C ALA A 46 -12.28 -13.40 -8.03
N ARG A 47 -13.58 -13.51 -8.30
CA ARG A 47 -14.19 -12.96 -9.51
C ARG A 47 -14.21 -11.44 -9.52
N GLY A 48 -14.66 -10.81 -8.43
CA GLY A 48 -14.72 -9.35 -8.36
C GLY A 48 -13.35 -8.68 -8.45
N LEU A 49 -12.37 -9.17 -7.71
CA LEU A 49 -11.01 -8.61 -7.79
C LEU A 49 -10.34 -8.92 -9.14
N SER A 50 -10.61 -10.08 -9.75
CA SER A 50 -10.11 -10.41 -11.09
C SER A 50 -10.62 -9.42 -12.14
N GLU A 51 -11.91 -9.10 -12.10
CA GLU A 51 -12.56 -8.17 -13.03
C GLU A 51 -12.04 -6.73 -12.86
N ILE A 52 -11.95 -6.26 -11.60
CA ILE A 52 -11.54 -4.88 -11.30
C ILE A 52 -10.04 -4.68 -11.54
N LEU A 53 -9.22 -5.64 -11.10
CA LEU A 53 -7.76 -5.48 -11.05
C LEU A 53 -7.04 -6.12 -12.25
N ASP A 54 -7.75 -6.79 -13.15
CA ASP A 54 -7.16 -7.53 -14.27
C ASP A 54 -6.06 -8.50 -13.80
N VAL A 55 -6.41 -9.35 -12.83
CA VAL A 55 -5.57 -10.42 -12.29
C VAL A 55 -6.26 -11.77 -12.47
N GLU A 56 -5.48 -12.84 -12.68
CA GLU A 56 -6.03 -14.18 -12.83
C GLU A 56 -6.70 -14.65 -11.53
N THR A 57 -7.90 -15.21 -11.63
CA THR A 57 -8.61 -15.79 -10.48
C THR A 57 -7.80 -16.86 -9.79
N SER A 58 -7.06 -17.69 -10.56
CA SER A 58 -6.15 -18.72 -10.07
C SER A 58 -5.10 -18.17 -9.11
N PHE A 59 -4.54 -17.00 -9.41
CA PHE A 59 -3.59 -16.31 -8.54
C PHE A 59 -4.23 -15.92 -7.21
N ILE A 60 -5.47 -15.39 -7.23
CA ILE A 60 -6.17 -15.01 -6.00
C ILE A 60 -6.44 -16.24 -5.13
N TYR A 61 -6.86 -17.36 -5.73
CA TYR A 61 -7.03 -18.63 -5.01
C TYR A 61 -5.73 -19.13 -4.40
N GLU A 62 -4.62 -19.03 -5.13
CA GLU A 62 -3.29 -19.40 -4.62
C GLU A 62 -2.92 -18.56 -3.40
N GLN A 63 -3.07 -17.23 -3.48
CA GLN A 63 -2.80 -16.34 -2.34
C GLN A 63 -3.71 -16.63 -1.14
N ALA A 64 -4.99 -16.91 -1.37
CA ALA A 64 -5.96 -17.21 -0.33
C ALA A 64 -5.77 -18.59 0.32
N SER A 65 -5.07 -19.52 -0.35
CA SER A 65 -4.84 -20.88 0.18
C SER A 65 -3.93 -20.94 1.40
N ASP A 66 -3.06 -19.94 1.56
CA ASP A 66 -2.08 -19.89 2.64
C ASP A 66 -2.63 -19.16 3.87
N THR A 67 -3.50 -19.84 4.59
CA THR A 67 -4.21 -19.30 5.76
C THR A 67 -3.32 -19.05 6.99
N ALA A 68 -2.03 -19.40 6.94
CA ALA A 68 -1.07 -19.07 7.99
C ALA A 68 -0.73 -17.56 8.00
N TYR A 69 -0.95 -16.88 6.88
CA TYR A 69 -0.68 -15.46 6.72
C TYR A 69 -1.98 -14.64 6.79
N ARG A 70 -1.83 -13.39 7.25
CA ARG A 70 -2.90 -12.40 7.30
C ARG A 70 -2.71 -11.26 6.31
N TYR A 71 -1.67 -11.35 5.47
CA TYR A 71 -1.33 -10.33 4.50
C TYR A 71 -0.78 -11.00 3.24
N LYS A 72 -1.58 -11.00 2.19
CA LYS A 72 -1.19 -11.48 0.86
C LYS A 72 -1.58 -10.44 -0.18
N VAL A 73 -0.59 -9.90 -0.86
CA VAL A 73 -0.78 -8.85 -1.85
C VAL A 73 -1.41 -9.41 -3.12
N ILE A 74 -2.47 -8.77 -3.59
CA ILE A 74 -3.12 -9.09 -4.86
C ILE A 74 -2.61 -8.17 -5.97
N ARG A 75 -2.64 -6.85 -5.74
CA ARG A 75 -2.11 -5.88 -6.70
C ARG A 75 -1.51 -4.68 -5.98
N ARG A 76 -0.27 -4.32 -6.37
CA ARG A 76 0.42 -3.14 -5.84
C ARG A 76 0.19 -1.93 -6.72
N LYS A 77 0.22 -0.76 -6.09
CA LYS A 77 0.30 0.55 -6.76
C LYS A 77 -0.81 0.76 -7.80
N ILE A 78 -2.03 0.46 -7.41
CA ILE A 78 -3.22 0.74 -8.23
C ILE A 78 -3.55 2.24 -8.19
N SER A 79 -4.21 2.73 -9.24
CA SER A 79 -4.71 4.10 -9.28
C SER A 79 -5.86 4.31 -8.30
N GLU A 80 -6.15 5.57 -7.95
CA GLU A 80 -7.27 5.94 -7.10
C GLU A 80 -8.61 5.44 -7.66
N GLU A 81 -8.79 5.51 -8.99
CA GLU A 81 -10.01 5.04 -9.67
C GLU A 81 -10.25 3.53 -9.47
N LEU A 82 -9.18 2.72 -9.57
CA LEU A 82 -9.28 1.28 -9.31
C LEU A 82 -9.48 0.99 -7.82
N ALA A 83 -8.86 1.77 -6.95
CA ALA A 83 -9.04 1.65 -5.52
C ALA A 83 -10.49 1.96 -5.10
N ASP A 84 -11.12 2.96 -5.70
CA ASP A 84 -12.51 3.31 -5.46
C ASP A 84 -13.45 2.18 -5.93
N GLN A 85 -13.21 1.57 -7.08
CA GLN A 85 -13.96 0.40 -7.54
C GLN A 85 -13.83 -0.79 -6.56
N VAL A 86 -12.63 -1.03 -6.03
CA VAL A 86 -12.43 -2.08 -5.02
C VAL A 86 -13.17 -1.75 -3.72
N ARG A 87 -13.17 -0.48 -3.28
CA ARG A 87 -13.94 -0.04 -2.10
C ARG A 87 -15.43 -0.20 -2.28
N GLU A 88 -15.94 0.19 -3.45
CA GLU A 88 -17.36 0.01 -3.81
C GLU A 88 -17.72 -1.46 -3.79
N PHE A 89 -16.93 -2.32 -4.42
CA PHE A 89 -17.11 -3.78 -4.40
C PHE A 89 -17.14 -4.34 -2.98
N ILE A 90 -16.20 -3.94 -2.11
CA ILE A 90 -16.15 -4.36 -0.70
C ILE A 90 -17.41 -3.93 0.04
N ASN A 91 -17.83 -2.66 -0.11
CA ASN A 91 -18.95 -2.09 0.62
C ASN A 91 -20.30 -2.64 0.16
N GLU A 92 -20.52 -2.75 -1.15
CA GLU A 92 -21.79 -3.23 -1.70
C GLU A 92 -22.06 -4.71 -1.38
N ASN A 93 -20.99 -5.50 -1.27
CA ASN A 93 -21.08 -6.94 -1.04
C ASN A 93 -20.71 -7.34 0.41
N GLU A 94 -20.51 -6.37 1.29
CA GLU A 94 -20.11 -6.57 2.70
C GLU A 94 -18.90 -7.54 2.83
N ILE A 95 -17.92 -7.41 1.89
CA ILE A 95 -16.76 -8.31 1.81
C ILE A 95 -15.84 -8.10 3.00
N LYS A 96 -15.48 -9.19 3.68
CA LYS A 96 -14.45 -9.23 4.70
C LYS A 96 -13.19 -9.95 4.20
N GLY A 97 -12.04 -9.53 4.72
CA GLY A 97 -10.75 -10.13 4.36
C GLY A 97 -10.13 -9.56 3.08
N VAL A 98 -10.68 -8.46 2.53
CA VAL A 98 -10.06 -7.68 1.45
C VAL A 98 -9.83 -6.26 1.95
N TYR A 99 -8.62 -5.74 1.73
CA TYR A 99 -8.17 -4.47 2.28
C TYR A 99 -7.35 -3.68 1.29
N LEU A 100 -7.31 -2.38 1.49
CA LEU A 100 -6.44 -1.46 0.77
C LEU A 100 -5.51 -0.76 1.77
N GLU A 101 -4.26 -0.61 1.40
CA GLU A 101 -3.31 0.21 2.14
C GLU A 101 -2.73 1.29 1.23
N THR A 102 -2.52 2.47 1.81
CA THR A 102 -1.90 3.59 1.11
C THR A 102 -0.42 3.31 0.86
N ASP A 103 0.01 3.49 -0.38
CA ASP A 103 1.39 3.38 -0.84
C ASP A 103 1.78 4.65 -1.60
N ALA A 104 3.04 4.79 -1.98
CA ALA A 104 3.53 5.91 -2.74
C ALA A 104 4.30 5.43 -3.97
N GLN A 105 4.05 6.07 -5.11
CA GLN A 105 4.80 5.82 -6.33
C GLN A 105 5.55 7.07 -6.75
N ARG A 106 6.84 6.88 -7.09
CA ARG A 106 7.70 7.93 -7.61
C ARG A 106 7.50 8.08 -9.11
N TYR A 107 7.31 9.31 -9.58
CA TYR A 107 7.13 9.67 -10.97
C TYR A 107 8.23 10.63 -11.43
N TYR A 108 8.70 10.42 -12.64
CA TYR A 108 9.72 11.21 -13.31
C TYR A 108 9.12 11.77 -14.62
N PRO A 109 8.51 12.97 -14.61
CA PRO A 109 7.76 13.51 -15.76
C PRO A 109 8.58 13.56 -17.05
N TYR A 110 9.89 13.75 -16.95
CA TYR A 110 10.82 13.84 -18.07
C TYR A 110 11.67 12.57 -18.26
N SER A 111 11.11 11.43 -18.10
CA SER A 111 11.63 10.05 -18.02
C SER A 111 13.09 9.81 -18.50
N SER A 112 13.51 10.38 -19.63
CA SER A 112 14.88 10.23 -20.18
C SER A 112 15.79 11.40 -19.86
N LEU A 113 15.22 12.57 -19.50
CA LEU A 113 16.00 13.77 -19.19
C LEU A 113 16.61 13.62 -17.80
N ALA A 114 17.92 13.76 -17.73
CA ALA A 114 18.70 13.66 -16.49
C ALA A 114 18.54 12.33 -15.72
N ALA A 115 18.01 11.27 -16.34
CA ALA A 115 17.79 9.97 -15.68
C ALA A 115 19.05 9.42 -15.01
N GLN A 116 20.23 9.59 -15.63
CA GLN A 116 21.53 9.20 -15.06
C GLN A 116 21.94 10.05 -13.84
N VAL A 117 21.46 11.30 -13.76
CA VAL A 117 21.74 12.21 -12.64
C VAL A 117 20.72 12.02 -11.52
N LEU A 118 19.43 11.98 -11.88
CA LEU A 118 18.33 11.79 -10.92
C LEU A 118 18.42 10.42 -10.25
N GLY A 119 18.73 9.39 -11.01
CA GLY A 119 18.62 8.01 -10.56
C GLY A 119 17.17 7.56 -10.42
N PHE A 120 16.94 6.62 -9.54
CA PHE A 120 15.62 6.06 -9.28
C PHE A 120 15.49 5.56 -7.83
N VAL A 121 14.26 5.26 -7.45
CA VAL A 121 13.94 4.64 -6.15
C VAL A 121 13.55 3.18 -6.34
N SER A 122 13.77 2.38 -5.29
CA SER A 122 13.29 0.99 -5.22
C SER A 122 11.76 0.93 -5.10
N SER A 123 11.21 -0.28 -5.12
CA SER A 123 9.79 -0.54 -4.83
C SER A 123 9.34 0.05 -3.49
N ASP A 124 10.24 0.12 -2.53
CA ASP A 124 9.98 0.60 -1.17
C ASP A 124 10.28 2.11 -1.00
N ASN A 125 10.37 2.85 -2.12
CA ASN A 125 10.65 4.29 -2.18
C ASN A 125 11.99 4.71 -1.55
N VAL A 126 12.98 3.82 -1.48
CA VAL A 126 14.35 4.10 -1.06
C VAL A 126 15.18 4.48 -2.27
N GLY A 127 15.96 5.55 -2.19
CA GLY A 127 16.83 5.98 -3.27
C GLY A 127 17.90 4.93 -3.58
N SER A 128 17.95 4.48 -4.85
CA SER A 128 18.85 3.41 -5.29
C SER A 128 20.05 3.94 -6.05
N GLU A 129 19.89 5.01 -6.82
CA GLU A 129 20.97 5.64 -7.61
C GLU A 129 20.78 7.16 -7.72
N GLY A 130 21.84 7.86 -8.16
CA GLY A 130 21.83 9.28 -8.48
C GLY A 130 21.51 10.20 -7.31
N LEU A 131 20.82 11.31 -7.59
CA LEU A 131 20.39 12.28 -6.58
C LEU A 131 19.40 11.68 -5.60
N GLU A 132 18.56 10.75 -6.07
CA GLU A 132 17.61 10.03 -5.21
C GLU A 132 18.34 9.27 -4.10
N ALA A 133 19.45 8.58 -4.41
CA ALA A 133 20.25 7.88 -3.41
C ALA A 133 21.08 8.84 -2.55
N TYR A 134 21.71 9.85 -3.19
CA TYR A 134 22.60 10.77 -2.48
C TYR A 134 21.85 11.59 -1.42
N TYR A 135 20.64 12.04 -1.73
CA TYR A 135 19.80 12.84 -0.83
C TYR A 135 18.66 12.03 -0.19
N ASP A 136 18.77 10.71 -0.16
CA ASP A 136 17.68 9.85 0.31
C ASP A 136 17.19 10.23 1.71
N SER A 137 18.10 10.46 2.65
CA SER A 137 17.77 10.85 4.03
C SER A 137 17.03 12.19 4.17
N MET A 138 17.21 13.09 3.18
CA MET A 138 16.53 14.39 3.16
C MET A 138 15.18 14.29 2.44
N LEU A 139 15.17 13.55 1.32
CA LEU A 139 13.99 13.34 0.51
C LEU A 139 12.96 12.44 1.19
N GLN A 140 13.42 11.46 1.97
CA GLN A 140 12.54 10.50 2.63
C GLN A 140 11.76 11.16 3.76
N GLY A 141 10.43 11.09 3.72
CA GLY A 141 9.57 11.48 4.83
C GLY A 141 9.60 10.44 5.95
N THR A 142 9.03 10.79 7.08
CA THR A 142 8.88 9.88 8.21
C THR A 142 7.43 9.41 8.29
N ALA A 143 7.22 8.10 8.29
CA ALA A 143 5.89 7.55 8.49
C ALA A 143 5.37 7.86 9.91
N GLY A 144 4.11 8.23 10.01
CA GLY A 144 3.44 8.31 11.30
C GLY A 144 3.37 6.92 11.96
N LYS A 145 3.43 6.88 13.27
CA LYS A 145 3.28 5.65 14.03
C LYS A 145 2.45 5.85 15.29
N VAL A 146 1.67 4.83 15.62
CA VAL A 146 0.96 4.75 16.89
C VAL A 146 1.66 3.70 17.74
N VAL A 147 2.06 4.08 18.93
CA VAL A 147 2.65 3.18 19.92
C VAL A 147 1.59 2.90 20.97
N THR A 148 1.10 1.67 21.02
CA THR A 148 0.14 1.19 22.03
C THR A 148 0.83 0.20 22.95
N SER A 149 0.52 0.23 24.24
CA SER A 149 0.97 -0.78 25.18
C SER A 149 -0.02 -1.96 25.20
N LYS A 150 0.46 -3.17 24.94
CA LYS A 150 -0.34 -4.40 25.10
C LYS A 150 0.11 -5.16 26.34
N GLY A 151 -0.86 -5.73 27.06
CA GLY A 151 -0.57 -6.61 28.19
C GLY A 151 0.10 -7.92 27.73
N ASN A 152 0.79 -8.62 28.66
CA ASN A 152 1.53 -9.87 28.38
C ASN A 152 0.69 -11.02 27.76
N TYR A 153 -0.63 -10.92 27.76
CA TYR A 153 -1.55 -11.92 27.20
C TYR A 153 -2.34 -11.42 25.98
N GLY A 154 -1.89 -10.31 25.34
CA GLY A 154 -2.56 -9.77 24.15
C GLY A 154 -3.91 -9.07 24.43
N SER A 155 -4.32 -8.96 25.69
CA SER A 155 -5.49 -8.16 26.10
C SER A 155 -5.14 -6.68 26.20
N GLU A 156 -6.07 -5.81 25.80
CA GLU A 156 -5.95 -4.37 26.02
C GLU A 156 -5.88 -4.09 27.51
N MET A 157 -4.91 -3.25 27.92
CA MET A 157 -4.85 -2.77 29.29
C MET A 157 -5.96 -1.76 29.53
N LEU A 158 -6.58 -1.78 30.71
CA LEU A 158 -7.62 -0.83 31.13
C LEU A 158 -7.17 0.66 31.10
N TYR A 159 -5.86 0.88 31.00
CA TYR A 159 -5.24 2.20 30.81
C TYR A 159 -4.23 2.10 29.67
N THR A 160 -4.71 2.16 28.43
CA THR A 160 -3.86 2.15 27.23
C THR A 160 -3.28 3.54 27.02
N TYR A 161 -1.98 3.69 27.19
CA TYR A 161 -1.30 4.90 26.78
C TYR A 161 -0.99 4.77 25.29
N GLU A 162 -1.72 5.52 24.47
CA GLU A 162 -1.45 5.63 23.05
C GLU A 162 -0.60 6.88 22.79
N LYS A 163 0.54 6.70 22.17
CA LYS A 163 1.37 7.81 21.72
C LYS A 163 1.38 7.86 20.20
N TYR A 164 0.83 8.96 19.70
CA TYR A 164 0.80 9.24 18.27
C TYR A 164 2.06 10.03 17.89
N TYR A 165 2.68 9.64 16.79
CA TYR A 165 3.74 10.38 16.13
C TYR A 165 3.22 10.70 14.73
N ASP A 166 3.12 11.98 14.41
CA ASP A 166 2.65 12.43 13.11
C ASP A 166 3.63 12.04 12.00
N ALA A 167 3.08 11.77 10.81
CA ALA A 167 3.89 11.64 9.62
C ALA A 167 4.50 13.00 9.24
N SER A 168 5.71 13.00 8.71
CA SER A 168 6.31 14.20 8.13
C SER A 168 6.76 13.93 6.70
N ASP A 169 6.53 14.89 5.82
CA ASP A 169 7.00 14.83 4.45
C ASP A 169 8.51 15.07 4.38
N GLY A 170 9.14 14.49 3.38
CA GLY A 170 10.54 14.73 3.08
C GLY A 170 10.76 16.14 2.51
N SER A 171 11.99 16.64 2.66
CA SER A 171 12.39 17.95 2.11
C SER A 171 12.54 17.87 0.60
N SER A 172 12.10 18.93 -0.11
CA SER A 172 12.29 19.05 -1.55
C SER A 172 13.70 19.58 -1.89
N LEU A 173 14.20 19.24 -3.08
CA LEU A 173 15.47 19.70 -3.64
C LEU A 173 15.22 20.64 -4.81
N ILE A 174 16.08 21.65 -4.98
CA ILE A 174 16.12 22.58 -6.13
C ILE A 174 17.52 22.60 -6.71
#